data_d1b1685d19d5d26249b0f42527ae5db3
#
_entry.id   d1b1685d19d5d26249b0f42527ae5db3
#
_cell.length_a   1.000
_cell.length_b   1.000
_cell.length_c   1.000
_cell.angle_alpha   90.00
_cell.angle_beta   90.00
_cell.angle_gamma   90.00
#
_symmetry.space_group_name_H-M   'P 1'
#
loop_
_entity.id
_entity.type
_entity.pdbx_description
1 polymer ?
#
loop_
_entity_poly.entity_id
_entity_poly.type
_entity_poly.pdbx_seq_one_letter_code
_entity_poly.pdbx_strand_id
1 'polypeptide(L)'
;MLRINHRHSKDVDLFVPDPQYLGYFSPRLTDAAEALTTQYEEAAEYLRLVLPIGEIDIVVGTPLTEHPWDLTVFEGRPICVESCAEVIAKKMWHRGDKAKARDLFDLCAVADLEPEAIEAARPFFARHADAFLSRLTEYRDFSEGEFETIDRIDYSRPFRECMELAKHILLGTIDSAAPKVVATQPKL
;
A
#
# COMPACT_ATOMS: atom_id res chain seq x y z
N MET A 1 6.33 0.27 -7.61
CA MET A 1 6.29 1.37 -6.88
C MET A 1 7.03 2.54 -7.47
N LEU A 2 6.25 3.44 -8.03
CA LEU A 2 6.71 4.51 -8.92
C LEU A 2 7.70 5.52 -8.29
N ARG A 3 7.75 5.64 -6.94
CA ARG A 3 8.59 6.66 -6.30
C ARG A 3 10.03 6.22 -6.05
N ILE A 4 10.23 5.07 -5.44
CA ILE A 4 11.56 4.61 -4.99
C ILE A 4 12.12 3.44 -5.81
N ASN A 5 11.43 3.02 -6.85
CA ASN A 5 11.89 2.03 -7.83
C ASN A 5 12.54 0.75 -7.22
N HIS A 6 12.05 0.29 -6.07
CA HIS A 6 12.69 -0.78 -5.31
C HIS A 6 12.34 -2.18 -5.81
N ARG A 7 11.15 -2.36 -6.42
CA ARG A 7 10.70 -3.62 -7.02
C ARG A 7 9.67 -3.42 -8.12
N HIS A 8 9.51 -4.40 -8.97
CA HIS A 8 8.42 -4.45 -9.94
C HIS A 8 7.07 -4.69 -9.27
N SER A 9 6.01 -4.12 -9.84
CA SER A 9 4.61 -4.43 -9.53
C SER A 9 3.86 -4.60 -10.83
N LYS A 10 3.02 -5.63 -10.90
CA LYS A 10 2.12 -5.86 -12.03
C LYS A 10 0.75 -5.22 -11.81
N ASP A 11 0.45 -4.90 -10.55
CA ASP A 11 -0.85 -4.39 -10.15
C ASP A 11 -0.79 -2.87 -9.98
N VAL A 12 -1.89 -2.21 -10.29
CA VAL A 12 -2.10 -0.77 -10.12
C VAL A 12 -3.23 -0.55 -9.13
N ASP A 13 -2.94 0.13 -8.03
CA ASP A 13 -3.94 0.53 -7.03
C ASP A 13 -4.34 1.98 -7.29
N LEU A 14 -5.63 2.22 -7.50
CA LEU A 14 -6.25 3.55 -7.61
C LEU A 14 -7.16 3.78 -6.40
N PHE A 15 -7.09 4.98 -5.83
CA PHE A 15 -7.95 5.34 -4.70
C PHE A 15 -8.95 6.42 -5.10
N VAL A 16 -10.22 6.22 -4.77
CA VAL A 16 -11.30 7.17 -5.00
C VAL A 16 -11.95 7.53 -3.66
N PRO A 17 -12.37 8.80 -3.47
CA PRO A 17 -12.88 9.26 -2.18
C PRO A 17 -14.30 8.78 -1.85
N ASP A 18 -15.06 8.32 -2.84
CA ASP A 18 -16.48 7.99 -2.69
C ASP A 18 -16.87 6.81 -3.60
N PRO A 19 -17.71 5.86 -3.11
CA PRO A 19 -18.17 4.71 -3.88
C PRO A 19 -18.84 5.05 -5.22
N GLN A 20 -19.49 6.20 -5.33
CA GLN A 20 -20.12 6.63 -6.59
C GLN A 20 -19.12 6.75 -7.76
N TYR A 21 -17.83 6.98 -7.47
CA TYR A 21 -16.81 7.03 -8.51
C TYR A 21 -16.50 5.66 -9.12
N LEU A 22 -16.76 4.55 -8.42
CA LEU A 22 -16.51 3.20 -8.95
C LEU A 22 -17.28 2.95 -10.25
N GLY A 23 -18.47 3.53 -10.39
CA GLY A 23 -19.27 3.42 -11.60
C GLY A 23 -18.59 3.91 -12.88
N TYR A 24 -17.69 4.88 -12.79
CA TYR A 24 -16.93 5.38 -13.94
C TYR A 24 -15.87 4.41 -14.46
N PHE A 25 -15.51 3.42 -13.66
CA PHE A 25 -14.50 2.41 -13.99
C PHE A 25 -15.13 1.02 -14.23
N SER A 26 -16.43 0.86 -13.99
CA SER A 26 -17.11 -0.45 -14.10
C SER A 26 -17.32 -0.84 -15.56
N PRO A 27 -16.84 -2.02 -16.00
CA PRO A 27 -17.11 -2.55 -17.34
C PRO A 27 -18.60 -2.73 -17.64
N ARG A 28 -19.43 -2.87 -16.61
CA ARG A 28 -20.89 -2.94 -16.74
C ARG A 28 -21.52 -1.61 -17.13
N LEU A 29 -20.86 -0.48 -16.87
CA LEU A 29 -21.42 0.86 -16.99
C LEU A 29 -20.71 1.74 -18.03
N THR A 30 -19.49 1.39 -18.44
CA THR A 30 -18.71 2.21 -19.36
C THR A 30 -18.01 1.37 -20.44
N ASP A 31 -18.18 1.77 -21.70
CA ASP A 31 -17.55 1.12 -22.85
C ASP A 31 -16.02 1.13 -22.77
N ALA A 32 -15.46 2.19 -22.17
CA ALA A 32 -14.00 2.33 -22.02
C ALA A 32 -13.43 1.26 -21.06
N ALA A 33 -14.11 0.95 -19.98
CA ALA A 33 -13.71 -0.12 -19.07
C ALA A 33 -13.97 -1.51 -19.66
N GLU A 34 -15.10 -1.69 -20.36
CA GLU A 34 -15.42 -2.93 -21.06
C GLU A 34 -14.37 -3.25 -22.14
N ALA A 35 -13.89 -2.23 -22.85
CA ALA A 35 -12.83 -2.39 -23.85
C ALA A 35 -11.47 -2.83 -23.24
N LEU A 36 -11.21 -2.56 -21.97
CA LEU A 36 -10.03 -3.04 -21.26
C LEU A 36 -10.15 -4.49 -20.86
N THR A 37 -11.29 -4.85 -20.24
CA THR A 37 -11.56 -6.22 -19.80
C THR A 37 -13.04 -6.39 -19.45
N THR A 38 -13.54 -7.62 -19.64
CA THR A 38 -14.84 -8.08 -19.13
C THR A 38 -14.71 -8.95 -17.88
N GLN A 39 -13.47 -9.19 -17.42
CA GLN A 39 -13.20 -9.94 -16.21
C GLN A 39 -12.98 -8.96 -15.04
N TYR A 40 -13.92 -8.90 -14.13
CA TYR A 40 -13.86 -7.97 -13.00
C TYR A 40 -14.60 -8.51 -11.79
N GLU A 41 -14.25 -7.99 -10.62
CA GLU A 41 -14.95 -8.17 -9.35
C GLU A 41 -15.42 -6.78 -8.86
N GLU A 42 -16.71 -6.67 -8.54
CA GLU A 42 -17.31 -5.40 -8.09
C GLU A 42 -17.97 -5.60 -6.71
N ALA A 43 -17.65 -4.74 -5.77
CA ALA A 43 -18.26 -4.67 -4.45
C ALA A 43 -18.61 -3.22 -4.09
N ALA A 44 -19.17 -2.99 -2.89
CA ALA A 44 -19.62 -1.66 -2.46
C ALA A 44 -18.47 -0.64 -2.37
N GLU A 45 -17.25 -1.09 -2.06
CA GLU A 45 -16.10 -0.21 -1.78
C GLU A 45 -14.88 -0.52 -2.64
N TYR A 46 -14.97 -1.45 -3.58
CA TYR A 46 -13.90 -1.70 -4.53
C TYR A 46 -14.40 -2.26 -5.86
N LEU A 47 -13.59 -2.06 -6.88
CA LEU A 47 -13.69 -2.67 -8.18
C LEU A 47 -12.30 -3.17 -8.60
N ARG A 48 -12.20 -4.44 -8.95
CA ARG A 48 -10.99 -5.05 -9.50
C ARG A 48 -11.19 -5.36 -10.96
N LEU A 49 -10.30 -4.88 -11.81
CA LEU A 49 -10.23 -5.23 -13.22
C LEU A 49 -9.08 -6.23 -13.43
N VAL A 50 -9.39 -7.41 -13.97
CA VAL A 50 -8.40 -8.45 -14.23
C VAL A 50 -7.92 -8.34 -15.67
N LEU A 51 -6.62 -8.14 -15.84
CA LEU A 51 -5.94 -8.00 -17.12
C LEU A 51 -4.99 -9.19 -17.35
N PRO A 52 -4.58 -9.48 -18.60
CA PRO A 52 -3.64 -10.58 -18.87
C PRO A 52 -2.29 -10.48 -18.18
N ILE A 53 -1.89 -9.26 -17.78
CA ILE A 53 -0.55 -8.97 -17.22
C ILE A 53 -0.59 -8.49 -15.77
N GLY A 54 -1.75 -8.36 -15.14
CA GLY A 54 -1.90 -7.86 -13.77
C GLY A 54 -3.33 -7.40 -13.49
N GLU A 55 -3.51 -6.69 -12.39
CA GLU A 55 -4.82 -6.21 -11.94
C GLU A 55 -4.81 -4.69 -11.76
N ILE A 56 -5.98 -4.05 -11.95
CA ILE A 56 -6.23 -2.68 -11.54
C ILE A 56 -7.26 -2.72 -10.42
N ASP A 57 -6.85 -2.40 -9.21
CA ASP A 57 -7.73 -2.28 -8.06
C ASP A 57 -8.15 -0.81 -7.88
N ILE A 58 -9.44 -0.52 -7.99
CA ILE A 58 -10.03 0.78 -7.67
C ILE A 58 -10.73 0.65 -6.32
N VAL A 59 -10.17 1.29 -5.31
CA VAL A 59 -10.59 1.13 -3.92
C VAL A 59 -11.12 2.46 -3.36
N VAL A 60 -12.24 2.41 -2.68
CA VAL A 60 -12.72 3.56 -1.92
C VAL A 60 -11.85 3.72 -0.68
N GLY A 61 -11.20 4.86 -0.54
CA GLY A 61 -10.31 5.10 0.57
C GLY A 61 -10.00 6.57 0.79
N THR A 62 -9.96 6.97 2.06
CA THR A 62 -9.55 8.31 2.48
C THR A 62 -8.05 8.34 2.77
N PRO A 63 -7.38 9.46 2.53
CA PRO A 63 -6.01 9.66 2.95
C PRO A 63 -5.83 9.49 4.46
N LEU A 64 -4.67 8.97 4.85
CA LEU A 64 -4.28 8.78 6.25
C LEU A 64 -3.27 9.83 6.70
N THR A 65 -2.33 10.19 5.84
CA THR A 65 -1.22 11.10 6.16
C THR A 65 -1.53 12.54 5.75
N GLU A 66 -0.79 13.50 6.29
CA GLU A 66 -0.97 14.93 6.00
C GLU A 66 -0.63 15.28 4.55
N HIS A 67 0.38 14.62 3.97
CA HIS A 67 0.82 14.77 2.58
C HIS A 67 0.68 13.43 1.84
N PRO A 68 -0.56 13.07 1.44
CA PRO A 68 -0.83 11.72 0.95
C PRO A 68 -0.36 11.47 -0.49
N TRP A 69 -0.18 12.50 -1.31
CA TRP A 69 0.26 12.38 -2.72
C TRP A 69 0.99 13.61 -3.20
N ASP A 70 1.70 13.45 -4.32
CA ASP A 70 2.27 14.53 -5.13
C ASP A 70 1.76 14.44 -6.55
N LEU A 71 1.68 15.61 -7.22
CA LEU A 71 1.42 15.67 -8.65
C LEU A 71 2.69 15.26 -9.42
N THR A 72 2.55 14.29 -10.30
CA THR A 72 3.60 13.77 -11.17
C THR A 72 3.08 13.75 -12.59
N VAL A 73 3.97 13.97 -13.57
CA VAL A 73 3.61 13.84 -14.98
C VAL A 73 3.94 12.43 -15.46
N PHE A 74 2.92 11.71 -15.89
CA PHE A 74 3.06 10.39 -16.50
C PHE A 74 2.49 10.43 -17.93
N GLU A 75 3.29 10.10 -18.92
CA GLU A 75 2.93 10.17 -20.35
C GLU A 75 2.26 11.50 -20.75
N GLY A 76 2.79 12.62 -20.24
CA GLY A 76 2.29 13.96 -20.52
C GLY A 76 1.00 14.36 -19.79
N ARG A 77 0.50 13.54 -18.89
CA ARG A 77 -0.70 13.80 -18.08
C ARG A 77 -0.35 13.96 -16.60
N PRO A 78 -0.92 14.94 -15.91
CA PRO A 78 -0.76 15.07 -14.47
C PRO A 78 -1.54 13.95 -13.77
N ILE A 79 -0.87 13.22 -12.89
CA ILE A 79 -1.47 12.21 -12.00
C ILE A 79 -1.05 12.47 -10.57
N CYS A 80 -1.93 12.13 -9.61
CA CYS A 80 -1.59 12.09 -8.19
C CYS A 80 -0.95 10.74 -7.87
N VAL A 81 0.29 10.75 -7.40
CA VAL A 81 1.00 9.53 -6.96
C VAL A 81 1.15 9.58 -5.45
N GLU A 82 0.65 8.54 -4.76
CA GLU A 82 0.75 8.47 -3.31
C GLU A 82 2.19 8.58 -2.82
N SER A 83 2.36 9.27 -1.69
CA SER A 83 3.65 9.34 -0.99
C SER A 83 4.02 7.98 -0.41
N CYS A 84 5.31 7.73 -0.18
CA CYS A 84 5.75 6.51 0.50
C CYS A 84 5.15 6.40 1.91
N ALA A 85 4.98 7.53 2.60
CA ALA A 85 4.32 7.60 3.90
C ALA A 85 2.87 7.09 3.82
N GLU A 86 2.08 7.55 2.85
CA GLU A 86 0.70 7.15 2.66
C GLU A 86 0.58 5.65 2.34
N VAL A 87 1.42 5.15 1.42
CA VAL A 87 1.45 3.73 1.05
C VAL A 87 1.75 2.84 2.25
N ILE A 88 2.77 3.19 3.06
CA ILE A 88 3.12 2.41 4.26
C ILE A 88 2.06 2.54 5.34
N ALA A 89 1.53 3.75 5.58
CA ALA A 89 0.46 3.96 6.54
C ALA A 89 -0.78 3.11 6.20
N LYS A 90 -1.24 3.12 4.94
CA LYS A 90 -2.38 2.31 4.48
C LYS A 90 -2.13 0.81 4.63
N LYS A 91 -0.95 0.32 4.27
CA LYS A 91 -0.59 -1.10 4.44
C LYS A 91 -0.67 -1.52 5.89
N MET A 92 -0.08 -0.74 6.79
CA MET A 92 -0.08 -1.04 8.22
C MET A 92 -1.48 -0.92 8.83
N TRP A 93 -2.23 0.13 8.48
CA TRP A 93 -3.55 0.39 9.04
C TRP A 93 -4.61 -0.62 8.63
N HIS A 94 -4.67 -0.98 7.33
CA HIS A 94 -5.75 -1.80 6.79
C HIS A 94 -5.45 -3.30 6.78
N ARG A 95 -4.18 -3.70 6.71
CA ARG A 95 -3.79 -5.10 6.53
C ARG A 95 -2.52 -5.54 7.26
N GLY A 96 -2.04 -4.77 8.21
CA GLY A 96 -0.82 -5.14 8.95
C GLY A 96 -0.93 -6.49 9.66
N ASP A 97 -2.14 -6.89 10.10
CA ASP A 97 -2.44 -8.21 10.67
C ASP A 97 -2.36 -9.37 9.66
N LYS A 98 -2.37 -9.05 8.35
CA LYS A 98 -2.24 -10.00 7.22
C LYS A 98 -0.98 -9.76 6.42
N ALA A 99 0.08 -9.32 7.10
CA ALA A 99 1.35 -8.97 6.49
C ALA A 99 1.85 -10.04 5.52
N LYS A 100 2.32 -9.58 4.36
CA LYS A 100 2.99 -10.39 3.34
C LYS A 100 4.48 -10.06 3.29
N ALA A 101 5.28 -10.95 2.76
CA ALA A 101 6.71 -10.73 2.59
C ALA A 101 7.04 -9.45 1.81
N ARG A 102 6.24 -9.10 0.79
CA ARG A 102 6.37 -7.84 0.04
C ARG A 102 6.09 -6.59 0.89
N ASP A 103 5.24 -6.68 1.92
CA ASP A 103 4.96 -5.53 2.79
C ASP A 103 6.14 -5.25 3.73
N LEU A 104 6.84 -6.32 4.18
CA LEU A 104 8.11 -6.21 4.89
C LEU A 104 9.18 -5.55 4.01
N PHE A 105 9.31 -6.01 2.76
CA PHE A 105 10.27 -5.46 1.81
C PHE A 105 10.02 -3.99 1.53
N ASP A 106 8.75 -3.61 1.29
CA ASP A 106 8.34 -2.23 1.03
C ASP A 106 8.61 -1.33 2.26
N LEU A 107 8.32 -1.81 3.48
CA LEU A 107 8.59 -1.08 4.73
C LEU A 107 10.10 -0.78 4.87
N CYS A 108 10.94 -1.79 4.63
CA CYS A 108 12.39 -1.65 4.74
C CYS A 108 12.96 -0.75 3.65
N ALA A 109 12.48 -0.88 2.41
CA ALA A 109 12.92 -0.03 1.31
C ALA A 109 12.60 1.45 1.57
N VAL A 110 11.40 1.75 2.08
CA VAL A 110 11.02 3.12 2.46
C VAL A 110 11.87 3.60 3.63
N ALA A 111 12.12 2.76 4.64
CA ALA A 111 12.95 3.14 5.78
C ALA A 111 14.38 3.52 5.40
N ASP A 112 14.96 2.83 4.42
CA ASP A 112 16.33 3.09 3.97
C ASP A 112 16.42 4.25 2.96
N LEU A 113 15.40 4.46 2.11
CA LEU A 113 15.45 5.40 1.00
C LEU A 113 14.74 6.75 1.29
N GLU A 114 13.67 6.71 2.10
CA GLU A 114 12.88 7.88 2.52
C GLU A 114 12.53 7.77 4.02
N PRO A 115 13.51 7.84 4.95
CA PRO A 115 13.27 7.61 6.38
C PRO A 115 12.24 8.58 7.00
N GLU A 116 12.11 9.79 6.49
CA GLU A 116 11.08 10.76 6.89
C GLU A 116 9.65 10.27 6.60
N ALA A 117 9.46 9.44 5.56
CA ALA A 117 8.18 8.83 5.25
C ALA A 117 7.75 7.82 6.34
N ILE A 118 8.70 7.12 6.97
CA ILE A 118 8.43 6.24 8.11
C ILE A 118 7.95 7.04 9.31
N GLU A 119 8.57 8.18 9.59
CA GLU A 119 8.14 9.04 10.71
C GLU A 119 6.71 9.57 10.48
N ALA A 120 6.38 10.00 9.26
CA ALA A 120 5.04 10.45 8.91
C ALA A 120 3.99 9.32 8.96
N ALA A 121 4.37 8.08 8.64
CA ALA A 121 3.50 6.91 8.71
C ALA A 121 3.39 6.30 10.12
N ARG A 122 4.32 6.61 11.03
CA ARG A 122 4.43 6.01 12.37
C ARG A 122 3.12 5.99 13.19
N PRO A 123 2.28 7.04 13.19
CA PRO A 123 1.01 7.04 13.93
C PRO A 123 0.08 5.88 13.57
N PHE A 124 0.22 5.31 12.38
CA PHE A 124 -0.64 4.25 11.86
C PHE A 124 -0.11 2.83 12.11
N PHE A 125 1.07 2.69 12.74
CA PHE A 125 1.68 1.39 12.99
C PHE A 125 1.14 0.68 14.21
N ALA A 126 0.80 1.41 15.27
CA ALA A 126 0.44 0.86 16.58
C ALA A 126 -0.70 -0.16 16.53
N ARG A 127 -1.63 -0.01 15.58
CA ARG A 127 -2.79 -0.91 15.43
C ARG A 127 -2.39 -2.36 15.17
N HIS A 128 -1.37 -2.59 14.37
CA HIS A 128 -1.04 -3.92 13.86
C HIS A 128 0.46 -4.27 13.95
N ALA A 129 1.28 -3.48 14.64
CA ALA A 129 2.72 -3.71 14.74
C ALA A 129 3.06 -5.13 15.24
N ASP A 130 2.45 -5.54 16.35
CA ASP A 130 2.67 -6.88 16.92
C ASP A 130 2.16 -7.99 15.99
N ALA A 131 0.96 -7.81 15.42
CA ALA A 131 0.38 -8.79 14.51
C ALA A 131 1.21 -8.96 13.23
N PHE A 132 1.75 -7.85 12.70
CA PHE A 132 2.65 -7.85 11.55
C PHE A 132 3.90 -8.70 11.81
N LEU A 133 4.59 -8.45 12.93
CA LEU A 133 5.80 -9.17 13.30
C LEU A 133 5.52 -10.64 13.64
N SER A 134 4.44 -10.90 14.38
CA SER A 134 4.04 -12.26 14.75
C SER A 134 3.76 -13.10 13.52
N ARG A 135 2.98 -12.58 12.56
CA ARG A 135 2.65 -13.31 11.34
C ARG A 135 3.88 -13.70 10.53
N LEU A 136 4.80 -12.77 10.30
CA LEU A 136 6.04 -13.06 9.56
C LEU A 136 6.97 -14.02 10.30
N THR A 137 6.89 -14.06 11.63
CA THR A 137 7.67 -14.96 12.47
C THR A 137 7.06 -16.36 12.52
N GLU A 138 5.74 -16.47 12.68
CA GLU A 138 5.01 -17.76 12.71
C GLU A 138 5.12 -18.51 11.38
N TYR A 139 5.05 -17.79 10.26
CA TYR A 139 5.14 -18.33 8.90
C TYR A 139 6.50 -18.05 8.25
N ARG A 140 7.58 -18.09 9.03
CA ARG A 140 8.89 -17.63 8.62
C ARG A 140 9.38 -18.24 7.31
N ASP A 141 9.40 -19.56 7.23
CA ASP A 141 9.95 -20.28 6.05
C ASP A 141 9.13 -19.94 4.79
N PHE A 142 7.82 -19.83 4.92
CA PHE A 142 6.95 -19.43 3.83
C PHE A 142 7.20 -17.95 3.45
N SER A 143 7.27 -17.06 4.43
CA SER A 143 7.51 -15.64 4.21
C SER A 143 8.88 -15.37 3.60
N GLU A 144 9.92 -16.10 4.03
CA GLU A 144 11.26 -16.00 3.45
C GLU A 144 11.27 -16.52 2.01
N GLY A 145 10.58 -17.63 1.72
CA GLY A 145 10.40 -18.13 0.37
C GLY A 145 9.70 -17.10 -0.56
N GLU A 146 8.58 -16.51 -0.12
CA GLU A 146 7.92 -15.44 -0.88
C GLU A 146 8.82 -14.19 -1.05
N PHE A 147 9.61 -13.86 -0.03
CA PHE A 147 10.51 -12.71 -0.06
C PHE A 147 11.61 -12.85 -1.13
N GLU A 148 12.12 -14.07 -1.31
CA GLU A 148 13.14 -14.34 -2.33
C GLU A 148 12.58 -14.32 -3.77
N THR A 149 11.25 -14.44 -3.93
CA THR A 149 10.60 -14.30 -5.24
C THR A 149 10.30 -12.85 -5.66
N ILE A 150 10.58 -11.88 -4.79
CA ILE A 150 10.34 -10.46 -5.10
C ILE A 150 11.26 -10.02 -6.24
N ASP A 151 10.66 -9.50 -7.29
CA ASP A 151 11.37 -8.97 -8.46
C ASP A 151 11.94 -7.57 -8.13
N ARG A 152 13.18 -7.57 -7.64
CA ARG A 152 13.89 -6.40 -7.09
C ARG A 152 14.49 -5.57 -8.23
N ILE A 153 14.53 -4.24 -8.07
CA ILE A 153 15.16 -3.31 -9.03
C ILE A 153 16.39 -2.68 -8.35
N ASP A 154 16.22 -1.51 -7.73
CA ASP A 154 17.33 -0.71 -7.20
C ASP A 154 17.55 -0.90 -5.68
N TYR A 155 16.82 -1.81 -5.04
CA TYR A 155 16.94 -2.08 -3.61
C TYR A 155 17.11 -3.57 -3.34
N SER A 156 18.01 -3.90 -2.42
CA SER A 156 18.23 -5.26 -1.97
C SER A 156 18.66 -5.29 -0.51
N ARG A 157 17.93 -6.06 0.29
CA ARG A 157 18.26 -6.34 1.69
C ARG A 157 17.80 -7.77 2.00
N PRO A 158 18.61 -8.59 2.72
CA PRO A 158 18.22 -9.95 3.11
C PRO A 158 16.99 -9.97 4.02
N PHE A 159 16.17 -11.02 3.92
CA PHE A 159 14.96 -11.18 4.76
C PHE A 159 15.23 -11.00 6.25
N ARG A 160 16.29 -11.63 6.76
CA ARG A 160 16.68 -11.54 8.17
C ARG A 160 16.94 -10.09 8.62
N GLU A 161 17.64 -9.31 7.80
CA GLU A 161 17.93 -7.93 8.11
C GLU A 161 16.69 -7.05 8.02
N CYS A 162 15.78 -7.34 7.08
CA CYS A 162 14.47 -6.69 7.00
C CYS A 162 13.65 -6.96 8.26
N MET A 163 13.65 -8.19 8.78
CA MET A 163 12.95 -8.52 10.02
C MET A 163 13.50 -7.76 11.23
N GLU A 164 14.81 -7.61 11.35
CA GLU A 164 15.44 -6.83 12.44
C GLU A 164 15.11 -5.33 12.31
N LEU A 165 15.17 -4.78 11.10
CA LEU A 165 14.81 -3.39 10.84
C LEU A 165 13.33 -3.13 11.14
N ALA A 166 12.44 -4.02 10.69
CA ALA A 166 11.01 -3.91 10.95
C ALA A 166 10.70 -3.96 12.46
N LYS A 167 11.36 -4.83 13.21
CA LYS A 167 11.24 -4.87 14.68
C LYS A 167 11.63 -3.53 15.30
N HIS A 168 12.76 -2.96 14.88
CA HIS A 168 13.21 -1.66 15.39
C HIS A 168 12.20 -0.55 15.10
N ILE A 169 11.68 -0.50 13.87
CA ILE A 169 10.69 0.50 13.44
C ILE A 169 9.37 0.34 14.22
N LEU A 170 8.84 -0.88 14.27
CA LEU A 170 7.49 -1.13 14.77
C LEU A 170 7.42 -1.19 16.30
N LEU A 171 8.43 -1.73 16.99
CA LEU A 171 8.49 -1.76 18.45
C LEU A 171 8.81 -0.40 19.06
N GLY A 172 9.56 0.45 18.36
CA GLY A 172 9.77 1.84 18.77
C GLY A 172 8.51 2.71 18.74
N THR A 173 7.39 2.19 18.17
CA THR A 173 6.09 2.89 18.13
C THR A 173 5.16 2.57 19.31
N ILE A 174 5.43 1.51 20.05
CA ILE A 174 4.58 1.07 21.18
C ILE A 174 4.62 2.07 22.33
N ASP A 175 5.68 2.87 22.45
CA ASP A 175 5.84 3.89 23.50
C ASP A 175 5.15 5.25 23.19
N SER A 176 4.59 5.44 22.00
CA SER A 176 3.89 6.68 21.62
C SER A 176 2.38 6.46 21.46
N ALA A 177 1.59 7.17 22.26
CA ALA A 177 0.13 7.06 22.28
C ALA A 177 -0.52 7.25 20.88
N ALA A 178 -1.47 6.38 20.52
CA ALA A 178 -2.20 6.41 19.25
C ALA A 178 -2.89 7.77 18.99
N PRO A 179 -2.77 8.35 17.80
CA PRO A 179 -3.49 9.56 17.44
C PRO A 179 -5.00 9.25 17.30
N LYS A 180 -5.81 10.19 17.77
CA LYS A 180 -7.26 10.15 17.51
C LYS A 180 -7.49 10.44 16.03
N VAL A 181 -7.96 9.46 15.28
CA VAL A 181 -8.45 9.69 13.92
C VAL A 181 -9.67 10.60 14.01
N VAL A 182 -9.50 11.85 13.59
CA VAL A 182 -10.61 12.77 13.42
C VAL A 182 -11.29 12.40 12.12
N ALA A 183 -12.43 11.71 12.22
CA ALA A 183 -13.32 11.50 11.08
C ALA A 183 -13.89 12.87 10.67
N THR A 184 -13.26 13.52 9.71
CA THR A 184 -13.81 14.71 9.07
C THR A 184 -14.86 14.23 8.07
N GLN A 185 -16.13 14.30 8.47
CA GLN A 185 -17.23 14.19 7.50
C GLN A 185 -17.11 15.37 6.54
N PRO A 186 -17.17 15.16 5.22
CA PRO A 186 -17.29 16.27 4.29
C PRO A 186 -18.63 16.97 4.53
N LYS A 187 -18.59 18.25 4.86
CA LYS A 187 -19.77 19.10 4.77
C LYS A 187 -20.13 19.26 3.30
N LEU A 188 -21.38 18.89 2.99
CA LEU A 188 -22.08 19.19 1.74
C LEU A 188 -22.03 20.68 1.40
#